data_efd6fad4c374fb5b5f5e696baa9d2947
#
_entry.id   efd6fad4c374fb5b5f5e696baa9d2947
#
_cell.length_a   1.000
_cell.length_b   1.000
_cell.length_c   1.000
_cell.angle_alpha   90.00
_cell.angle_beta   90.00
_cell.angle_gamma   90.00
#
_symmetry.space_group_name_H-M   'P 1'
#
loop_
_entity.id
_entity.type
_entity.pdbx_description
1 polymer ?
#
loop_
_entity_poly.entity_id
_entity_poly.type
_entity_poly.pdbx_seq_one_letter_code
_entity_poly.pdbx_strand_id
1 'polypeptide(L)'
;LNRFSHSVCGVRGIQELEGVHFDLLLLGVTSYSPETGFACGVEEEALLKQTVLHRAEHVAVLLDSSKIDRRSTFRICGLDEVDTVISDGRLPPEFLSACENAGVKVL
;
A
#
# COMPACT_ATOMS: atom_id res chain seq x y z
N LEU A 1 -10.00 13.16 5.82
CA LEU A 1 -9.04 12.07 5.64
C LEU A 1 -8.91 11.64 4.19
N ASN A 2 -10.03 11.50 3.49
CA ASN A 2 -10.00 11.02 2.11
C ASN A 2 -9.17 11.93 1.21
N ARG A 3 -9.16 13.20 1.47
CA ARG A 3 -8.38 14.13 0.66
C ARG A 3 -6.88 13.92 0.79
N PHE A 4 -6.41 13.31 1.86
CA PHE A 4 -4.99 13.03 2.02
C PHE A 4 -4.54 11.86 1.15
N SER A 5 -5.46 10.97 0.81
CA SER A 5 -5.09 9.77 0.06
C SER A 5 -5.00 10.01 -1.44
N HIS A 6 -5.58 11.10 -1.96
CA HIS A 6 -5.60 11.29 -3.41
C HIS A 6 -5.49 12.73 -3.89
N SER A 7 -5.53 13.72 -3.02
CA SER A 7 -5.48 15.11 -3.46
C SER A 7 -4.21 15.84 -3.06
N VAL A 8 -3.40 15.27 -2.17
CA VAL A 8 -2.16 15.88 -1.73
C VAL A 8 -1.00 15.09 -2.31
N CYS A 9 -0.32 15.66 -3.30
CA CYS A 9 0.78 15.02 -4.02
C CYS A 9 1.98 15.94 -4.11
N GLY A 10 3.15 15.35 -4.37
CA GLY A 10 4.38 16.10 -4.58
C GLY A 10 5.07 16.48 -3.28
N VAL A 11 6.21 17.17 -3.43
CA VAL A 11 7.07 17.51 -2.29
C VAL A 11 6.34 18.34 -1.24
N ARG A 12 5.55 19.30 -1.68
CA ARG A 12 4.82 20.16 -0.76
C ARG A 12 3.78 19.39 0.03
N GLY A 13 3.09 18.47 -0.63
CA GLY A 13 2.11 17.62 0.04
C GLY A 13 2.76 16.76 1.11
N ILE A 14 3.93 16.21 0.80
CA ILE A 14 4.68 15.41 1.74
C ILE A 14 5.08 16.22 2.97
N GLN A 15 5.52 17.44 2.77
CA GLN A 15 5.89 18.33 3.86
C GLN A 15 4.70 18.65 4.77
N GLU A 16 3.53 18.84 4.19
CA GLU A 16 2.31 19.10 4.97
C GLU A 16 1.91 17.93 5.85
N LEU A 17 2.29 16.71 5.46
CA LEU A 17 1.97 15.51 6.20
C LEU A 17 2.96 15.20 7.32
N GLU A 18 4.08 15.91 7.39
CA GLU A 18 5.04 15.72 8.47
C GLU A 18 4.38 16.03 9.82
N GLY A 19 4.60 15.16 10.79
CA GLY A 19 4.02 15.31 12.11
C GLY A 19 2.60 14.83 12.24
N VAL A 20 1.97 14.40 11.15
CA VAL A 20 0.61 13.86 11.19
C VAL A 20 0.70 12.34 11.43
N HIS A 21 -0.12 11.84 12.34
CA HIS A 21 -0.23 10.41 12.60
C HIS A 21 -1.63 9.93 12.29
N PHE A 22 -1.71 8.70 11.79
CA PHE A 22 -2.98 8.07 11.46
C PHE A 22 -3.15 6.80 12.29
N ASP A 23 -4.34 6.57 12.80
CA ASP A 23 -4.65 5.31 13.47
C ASP A 23 -4.74 4.18 12.46
N LEU A 24 -5.32 4.48 11.31
CA LEU A 24 -5.52 3.51 10.23
C LEU A 24 -5.30 4.20 8.89
N LEU A 25 -4.47 3.59 8.06
CA LEU A 25 -4.27 4.03 6.69
C LEU A 25 -4.83 2.96 5.76
N LEU A 26 -5.77 3.36 4.90
CA LEU A 26 -6.26 2.51 3.81
C LEU A 26 -5.49 2.88 2.55
N LEU A 27 -4.70 1.95 2.04
CA LEU A 27 -3.78 2.20 0.95
C LEU A 27 -4.24 1.50 -0.31
N GLY A 28 -4.59 2.27 -1.34
CA GLY A 28 -4.88 1.71 -2.66
C GLY A 28 -3.58 1.50 -3.43
N VAL A 29 -3.48 0.38 -4.14
CA VAL A 29 -2.31 0.07 -4.95
C VAL A 29 -2.76 -0.41 -6.32
N THR A 30 -1.89 -0.25 -7.32
CA THR A 30 -2.23 -0.67 -8.68
C THR A 30 -1.65 -2.02 -9.04
N SER A 31 -0.68 -2.51 -8.27
CA SER A 31 -0.07 -3.80 -8.56
C SER A 31 0.66 -4.37 -7.36
N TYR A 32 0.85 -5.68 -7.43
CA TYR A 32 1.71 -6.40 -6.51
C TYR A 32 2.46 -7.49 -7.27
N SER A 33 3.75 -7.62 -6.99
CA SER A 33 4.51 -8.80 -7.41
C SER A 33 5.53 -9.14 -6.32
N PRO A 34 5.96 -10.42 -6.25
CA PRO A 34 6.94 -10.81 -5.24
C PRO A 34 8.25 -10.02 -5.33
N GLU A 35 8.63 -9.62 -6.55
CA GLU A 35 9.91 -8.91 -6.77
C GLU A 35 9.82 -7.44 -6.36
N THR A 36 8.71 -6.79 -6.64
CA THR A 36 8.58 -5.34 -6.43
C THR A 36 7.75 -4.96 -5.23
N GLY A 37 6.95 -5.88 -4.67
CA GLY A 37 6.00 -5.53 -3.64
C GLY A 37 4.82 -4.75 -4.20
N PHE A 38 4.20 -3.93 -3.38
CA PHE A 38 3.11 -3.05 -3.80
C PHE A 38 3.68 -1.85 -4.53
N ALA A 39 3.05 -1.48 -5.63
CA ALA A 39 3.58 -0.43 -6.50
C ALA A 39 2.46 0.34 -7.19
N CYS A 40 2.82 1.47 -7.78
CA CYS A 40 1.90 2.28 -8.57
C CYS A 40 2.64 2.89 -9.77
N GLY A 41 1.86 3.52 -10.67
CA GLY A 41 2.41 4.04 -11.90
C GLY A 41 2.80 5.51 -11.87
N VAL A 42 2.63 6.20 -10.75
CA VAL A 42 2.91 7.63 -10.62
C VAL A 42 3.90 7.84 -9.48
N GLU A 43 5.02 8.47 -9.80
CA GLU A 43 6.09 8.67 -8.83
C GLU A 43 5.65 9.48 -7.62
N GLU A 44 4.94 10.57 -7.83
CA GLU A 44 4.49 11.43 -6.73
C GLU A 44 3.56 10.67 -5.78
N GLU A 45 2.70 9.83 -6.32
CA GLU A 45 1.83 9.00 -5.48
C GLU A 45 2.62 7.98 -4.68
N ALA A 46 3.64 7.39 -5.29
CA ALA A 46 4.47 6.42 -4.58
C ALA A 46 5.21 7.08 -3.42
N LEU A 47 5.77 8.26 -3.66
CA LEU A 47 6.48 9.01 -2.61
C LEU A 47 5.55 9.41 -1.47
N LEU A 48 4.35 9.88 -1.81
CA LEU A 48 3.35 10.25 -0.82
C LEU A 48 2.94 9.03 0.02
N LYS A 49 2.66 7.92 -0.64
CA LYS A 49 2.26 6.70 0.05
C LYS A 49 3.35 6.14 0.95
N GLN A 50 4.60 6.19 0.50
CA GLN A 50 5.74 5.80 1.32
C GLN A 50 5.83 6.66 2.59
N THR A 51 5.59 7.95 2.45
CA THR A 51 5.65 8.87 3.57
C THR A 51 4.55 8.61 4.59
N VAL A 52 3.30 8.50 4.13
CA VAL A 52 2.18 8.31 5.05
C VAL A 52 2.19 6.91 5.68
N LEU A 53 2.77 5.94 5.01
CA LEU A 53 2.90 4.58 5.52
C LEU A 53 3.59 4.57 6.89
N HIS A 54 4.64 5.36 7.03
CA HIS A 54 5.40 5.41 8.27
C HIS A 54 4.74 6.24 9.36
N ARG A 55 3.61 6.86 9.05
CA ARG A 55 2.86 7.68 9.98
C ARG A 55 1.60 6.99 10.50
N ALA A 56 1.34 5.78 10.07
CA ALA A 56 0.14 5.05 10.44
C ALA A 56 0.46 3.96 11.44
N GLU A 57 -0.41 3.78 12.43
CA GLU A 57 -0.26 2.70 13.38
C GLU A 57 -0.67 1.37 12.74
N HIS A 58 -1.66 1.40 11.86
CA HIS A 58 -2.12 0.19 11.17
C HIS A 58 -2.30 0.51 9.69
N VAL A 59 -1.73 -0.32 8.84
CA VAL A 59 -1.80 -0.15 7.39
C VAL A 59 -2.60 -1.29 6.79
N ALA A 60 -3.68 -0.96 6.08
CA ALA A 60 -4.47 -1.93 5.34
C ALA A 60 -4.40 -1.59 3.86
N VAL A 61 -4.10 -2.58 3.04
CA VAL A 61 -4.03 -2.41 1.59
C VAL A 61 -5.31 -2.94 0.95
N LEU A 62 -5.89 -2.13 0.08
CA LEU A 62 -7.04 -2.53 -0.73
C LEU A 62 -6.51 -3.11 -2.03
N LEU A 63 -6.76 -4.39 -2.27
CA LEU A 63 -6.16 -5.12 -3.37
C LEU A 63 -7.15 -6.10 -3.97
N ASP A 64 -7.47 -5.95 -5.25
CA ASP A 64 -8.24 -6.99 -5.91
C ASP A 64 -7.30 -7.96 -6.63
N SER A 65 -7.80 -9.15 -6.91
CA SER A 65 -6.97 -10.22 -7.46
C SER A 65 -6.37 -9.91 -8.82
N SER A 66 -6.97 -9.00 -9.56
CA SER A 66 -6.45 -8.62 -10.89
C SER A 66 -5.14 -7.87 -10.81
N LYS A 67 -4.77 -7.38 -9.64
CA LYS A 67 -3.53 -6.61 -9.43
C LYS A 67 -2.33 -7.49 -9.06
N ILE A 68 -2.57 -8.77 -8.81
CA ILE A 68 -1.51 -9.70 -8.43
C ILE A 68 -0.68 -10.07 -9.66
N ASP A 69 0.63 -10.23 -9.46
CA ASP A 69 1.60 -10.58 -10.50
C ASP A 69 1.68 -9.53 -11.61
N ARG A 70 1.31 -8.31 -11.28
CA ARG A 70 1.51 -7.16 -12.13
C ARG A 70 2.65 -6.33 -11.60
N ARG A 71 3.30 -5.60 -12.49
CA ARG A 71 4.37 -4.68 -12.12
C ARG A 71 3.96 -3.27 -12.48
N SER A 72 4.31 -2.35 -11.60
CA SER A 72 4.22 -0.93 -11.87
C SER A 72 5.59 -0.32 -11.65
N THR A 73 5.78 0.88 -12.16
CA THR A 73 7.11 1.49 -12.22
C THR A 73 7.66 1.87 -10.85
N PHE A 74 6.81 2.35 -9.96
CA PHE A 74 7.27 2.94 -8.71
C PHE A 74 6.80 2.13 -7.50
N ARG A 75 7.75 1.58 -6.78
CA ARG A 75 7.48 0.77 -5.60
C ARG A 75 6.98 1.62 -4.44
N ILE A 76 5.98 1.14 -3.75
CA ILE A 76 5.48 1.77 -2.52
C ILE A 76 6.09 1.11 -1.31
N CYS A 77 5.87 -0.20 -1.14
CA CYS A 77 6.35 -0.93 0.03
C CYS A 77 6.30 -2.42 -0.21
N GLY A 78 6.94 -3.17 0.67
CA GLY A 78 6.87 -4.62 0.65
C GLY A 78 5.69 -5.13 1.48
N LEU A 79 5.45 -6.42 1.35
CA LEU A 79 4.37 -7.09 2.08
C LEU A 79 4.59 -7.03 3.59
N ASP A 80 5.84 -7.04 4.02
CA ASP A 80 6.20 -6.98 5.44
C ASP A 80 5.93 -5.62 6.10
N GLU A 81 5.57 -4.62 5.30
CA GLU A 81 5.32 -3.27 5.81
C GLU A 81 3.84 -2.97 6.00
N VAL A 82 2.97 -3.93 5.70
CA VAL A 82 1.52 -3.75 5.87
C VAL A 82 0.99 -4.74 6.90
N ASP A 83 -0.15 -4.41 7.48
CA ASP A 83 -0.73 -5.23 8.54
C ASP A 83 -1.88 -6.09 8.04
N THR A 84 -2.63 -5.57 7.08
CA THR A 84 -3.85 -6.23 6.59
C THR A 84 -3.98 -6.02 5.08
N VAL A 85 -4.49 -7.04 4.41
CA VAL A 85 -4.91 -6.94 3.01
C VAL A 85 -6.41 -7.17 2.95
N ILE A 86 -7.13 -6.24 2.34
CA ILE A 86 -8.57 -6.34 2.13
C ILE A 86 -8.79 -6.60 0.64
N SER A 87 -9.43 -7.70 0.31
CA SER A 87 -9.54 -8.13 -1.09
C SER A 87 -10.92 -8.62 -1.45
N ASP A 88 -11.04 -9.03 -2.71
CA ASP A 88 -12.28 -9.60 -3.27
C ASP A 88 -12.44 -11.09 -3.00
N GLY A 89 -11.53 -11.69 -2.24
CA GLY A 89 -11.62 -13.12 -1.91
C GLY A 89 -11.09 -14.07 -2.97
N ARG A 90 -10.45 -13.54 -4.01
CA ARG A 90 -9.93 -14.36 -5.12
C ARG A 90 -8.42 -14.36 -5.21
N LEU A 91 -7.75 -14.13 -4.10
CA LEU A 91 -6.29 -14.06 -4.10
C LEU A 91 -5.68 -15.43 -4.34
N PRO A 92 -4.57 -15.49 -5.12
CA PRO A 92 -3.90 -16.76 -5.39
C PRO A 92 -3.31 -17.39 -4.13
N PRO A 93 -3.22 -18.73 -4.08
CA PRO A 93 -2.64 -19.41 -2.91
C PRO A 93 -1.22 -18.95 -2.58
N GLU A 94 -0.41 -18.66 -3.58
CA GLU A 94 0.96 -18.20 -3.37
C GLU A 94 0.98 -16.87 -2.62
N PHE A 95 0.07 -15.97 -2.97
CA PHE A 95 -0.03 -14.69 -2.29
C PHE A 95 -0.52 -14.86 -0.86
N LEU A 96 -1.51 -15.73 -0.66
CA LEU A 96 -2.04 -16.01 0.68
C LEU A 96 -0.95 -16.60 1.58
N SER A 97 -0.13 -17.49 1.04
CA SER A 97 1.00 -18.06 1.78
C SER A 97 2.03 -16.99 2.13
N ALA A 98 2.30 -16.08 1.20
CA ALA A 98 3.23 -14.98 1.46
C ALA A 98 2.71 -14.07 2.57
N CYS A 99 1.42 -13.80 2.59
CA CYS A 99 0.81 -12.99 3.65
C CYS A 99 0.95 -13.69 5.01
N GLU A 100 0.69 -14.99 5.05
CA GLU A 100 0.81 -15.75 6.29
C GLU A 100 2.24 -15.70 6.80
N ASN A 101 3.21 -15.91 5.92
CA ASN A 101 4.62 -15.89 6.30
C ASN A 101 5.08 -14.51 6.78
N ALA A 102 4.49 -13.46 6.26
CA ALA A 102 4.82 -12.09 6.64
C ALA A 102 4.02 -11.59 7.85
N GLY A 103 3.08 -12.39 8.34
CA GLY A 103 2.24 -12.00 9.46
C GLY A 103 1.14 -11.01 9.06
N VAL A 104 0.73 -11.03 7.80
CA VAL A 104 -0.29 -10.12 7.28
C VAL A 104 -1.64 -10.80 7.31
N LYS A 105 -2.63 -10.10 7.87
CA LYS A 105 -3.99 -10.60 7.93
C LYS A 105 -4.71 -10.33 6.62
N VAL A 106 -5.47 -11.32 6.14
CA VAL A 106 -6.27 -11.16 4.90
C VAL A 106 -7.74 -11.18 5.27
N LEU A 107 -8.45 -10.17 4.81
CA LEU A 107 -9.89 -10.04 5.03
C LEU A 107 -10.67 -10.22 3.73
#